data_61c16cfe691c621f6df052ae07a1e372
#
_entry.id   61c16cfe691c621f6df052ae07a1e372
#
_cell.length_a   1.000
_cell.length_b   1.000
_cell.length_c   1.000
_cell.angle_alpha   90.00
_cell.angle_beta   90.00
_cell.angle_gamma   90.00
#
_symmetry.space_group_name_H-M   'P 1'
#
loop_
_entity.id
_entity.type
_entity.pdbx_description
1 polymer ?
#
loop_
_entity_poly.entity_id
_entity_poly.type
_entity_poly.pdbx_seq_one_letter_code
_entity_poly.pdbx_strand_id
1 'polypeptide(L)'
;MIRQAIHIIFLSACILLHAMSVCAAPALPEDSTPVLADSVIQVEDIQVTAIKQGLNLRNQPVTASVIGRTDLERRHVAALKEVSQVVPNFHTPDYGSRMTSSIYIRGLGARIDQPVMGLNIDNIPYLNKDAYDFDLTDIERIEVLRGPQSTLFGRNTMGGVINVYTLSPFTFEGVRLGMEYGSGNTQKYRISTYYKTSERVGFSVGAYYSKTDGFFKNLYTGEKCDWERSGGGRFKVQYRNLHGLRIDNTFSVSYTHL
;
A
#
# COMPACT_ATOMS: atom_id res chain seq x y z
N MET A 1 -18.27 -22.79 29.96
CA MET A 1 -17.23 -23.02 28.94
C MET A 1 -16.57 -21.72 28.45
N ILE A 2 -17.29 -20.66 28.15
CA ILE A 2 -16.72 -19.38 27.63
C ILE A 2 -15.80 -18.69 28.66
N ARG A 3 -16.10 -18.72 29.95
CA ARG A 3 -15.26 -18.13 31.02
C ARG A 3 -13.91 -18.81 31.19
N GLN A 4 -13.81 -20.12 30.98
CA GLN A 4 -12.54 -20.85 31.06
C GLN A 4 -11.63 -20.58 29.85
N ALA A 5 -12.19 -20.38 28.66
CA ALA A 5 -11.43 -20.04 27.46
C ALA A 5 -10.78 -18.63 27.59
N ILE A 6 -11.46 -17.66 28.20
CA ILE A 6 -10.94 -16.32 28.44
C ILE A 6 -9.75 -16.35 29.41
N HIS A 7 -9.79 -17.16 30.45
CA HIS A 7 -8.68 -17.29 31.42
C HIS A 7 -7.43 -17.94 30.79
N ILE A 8 -7.61 -18.89 29.88
CA ILE A 8 -6.48 -19.53 29.20
C ILE A 8 -5.81 -18.55 28.22
N ILE A 9 -6.58 -17.72 27.53
CA ILE A 9 -6.05 -16.68 26.63
C ILE A 9 -5.30 -15.59 27.42
N PHE A 10 -5.81 -15.17 28.57
CA PHE A 10 -5.13 -14.22 29.44
C PHE A 10 -3.85 -14.78 30.07
N LEU A 11 -3.84 -16.03 30.44
CA LEU A 11 -2.66 -16.69 31.01
C LEU A 11 -1.54 -16.86 29.97
N SER A 12 -1.88 -17.18 28.73
CA SER A 12 -0.90 -17.28 27.63
C SER A 12 -0.31 -15.93 27.22
N ALA A 13 -1.09 -14.87 27.27
CA ALA A 13 -0.63 -13.50 27.00
C ALA A 13 0.33 -12.98 28.11
N CYS A 14 0.11 -13.34 29.37
CA CYS A 14 1.02 -12.96 30.46
C CYS A 14 2.36 -13.71 30.40
N ILE A 15 2.40 -14.93 29.95
CA ILE A 15 3.64 -15.71 29.81
C ILE A 15 4.51 -15.15 28.68
N LEU A 16 3.91 -14.67 27.59
CA LEU A 16 4.63 -14.00 26.50
C LEU A 16 5.23 -12.65 26.89
N LEU A 17 4.63 -11.95 27.85
CA LEU A 17 5.13 -10.64 28.33
C LEU A 17 6.35 -10.77 29.26
N HIS A 18 6.55 -11.91 29.91
CA HIS A 18 7.67 -12.11 30.85
C HIS A 18 8.97 -12.62 30.19
N ALA A 19 8.93 -12.95 28.90
CA ALA A 19 10.11 -13.42 28.15
C ALA A 19 10.99 -12.26 27.58
N MET A 20 10.62 -11.00 27.78
CA MET A 20 11.40 -9.82 27.35
C MET A 20 12.19 -9.18 28.48
N SER A 21 12.77 -9.94 29.38
CA SER A 21 13.69 -9.40 30.39
C SER A 21 15.14 -9.67 30.03
N VAL A 22 15.82 -8.54 29.83
CA VAL A 22 17.26 -8.32 30.01
C VAL A 22 18.19 -8.99 28.98
N CYS A 23 18.48 -8.25 27.94
CA CYS A 23 19.78 -8.32 27.29
C CYS A 23 20.54 -7.01 27.63
N ALA A 24 21.48 -7.08 28.58
CA ALA A 24 22.37 -5.99 28.91
C ALA A 24 23.30 -5.74 27.71
N ALA A 25 23.29 -4.53 27.19
CA ALA A 25 24.21 -4.11 26.15
C ALA A 25 25.62 -3.99 26.73
N PRO A 26 26.68 -4.48 26.04
CA PRO A 26 28.08 -4.20 26.43
C PRO A 26 28.39 -2.74 26.16
N ALA A 27 29.12 -2.12 27.07
CA ALA A 27 29.63 -0.75 26.96
C ALA A 27 30.53 -0.61 25.73
N LEU A 28 30.25 0.41 24.92
CA LEU A 28 31.07 0.82 23.80
C LEU A 28 32.37 1.49 24.32
N PRO A 29 33.53 1.25 23.72
CA PRO A 29 34.73 2.03 24.00
C PRO A 29 34.59 3.44 23.44
N GLU A 30 34.79 4.45 24.29
CA GLU A 30 35.02 5.84 23.93
C GLU A 30 36.44 5.91 23.31
N ASP A 31 36.51 6.11 22.03
CA ASP A 31 37.47 7.02 21.36
C ASP A 31 37.40 6.79 19.83
N SER A 32 36.77 7.70 19.14
CA SER A 32 37.08 7.96 17.74
C SER A 32 36.54 9.35 17.35
N THR A 33 37.50 10.25 17.11
CA THR A 33 37.28 11.53 16.45
C THR A 33 36.35 11.42 15.25
N PRO A 34 35.41 12.37 15.06
CA PRO A 34 34.56 12.33 13.88
C PRO A 34 35.42 12.67 12.64
N VAL A 35 35.81 11.64 11.93
CA VAL A 35 36.20 11.81 10.53
C VAL A 35 34.91 12.23 9.81
N LEU A 36 34.90 13.47 9.33
CA LEU A 36 33.91 13.90 8.33
C LEU A 36 34.12 13.05 7.06
N ALA A 37 33.63 11.82 7.12
CA ALA A 37 33.43 11.03 5.92
C ALA A 37 32.37 11.76 5.10
N ASP A 38 32.84 12.31 3.98
CA ASP A 38 31.97 12.78 2.90
C ASP A 38 31.02 11.62 2.55
N SER A 39 29.87 11.58 3.22
CA SER A 39 28.87 10.54 2.98
C SER A 39 28.23 10.86 1.64
N VAL A 40 28.84 10.34 0.59
CA VAL A 40 28.17 10.22 -0.71
C VAL A 40 26.90 9.44 -0.44
N ILE A 41 25.77 10.15 -0.39
CA ILE A 41 24.44 9.52 -0.35
C ILE A 41 24.31 8.79 -1.68
N GLN A 42 24.57 7.49 -1.66
CA GLN A 42 24.20 6.64 -2.79
C GLN A 42 22.68 6.64 -2.89
N VAL A 43 22.17 7.48 -3.79
CA VAL A 43 20.77 7.43 -4.18
C VAL A 43 20.60 6.11 -4.92
N GLU A 44 19.87 5.17 -4.35
CA GLU A 44 19.50 3.94 -5.04
C GLU A 44 18.87 4.29 -6.38
N ASP A 45 19.38 3.66 -7.44
CA ASP A 45 18.93 3.89 -8.79
C ASP A 45 17.49 3.33 -8.92
N ILE A 46 16.51 4.22 -8.93
CA ILE A 46 15.10 3.86 -8.97
C ILE A 46 14.77 3.34 -10.37
N GLN A 47 14.59 2.04 -10.48
CA GLN A 47 14.15 1.40 -11.71
C GLN A 47 12.62 1.47 -11.83
N VAL A 48 12.14 2.00 -12.96
CA VAL A 48 10.72 1.99 -13.31
C VAL A 48 10.46 0.78 -14.21
N THR A 49 9.64 -0.11 -13.74
CA THR A 49 9.25 -1.33 -14.47
C THR A 49 7.96 -1.15 -15.28
N ALA A 50 7.30 -0.02 -15.14
CA ALA A 50 6.02 0.28 -15.78
C ALA A 50 6.05 0.18 -17.32
N ILE A 51 7.19 0.43 -17.96
CA ILE A 51 7.30 0.36 -19.44
C ILE A 51 7.66 -1.07 -19.90
N LYS A 52 7.60 -2.07 -19.01
CA LYS A 52 7.97 -3.47 -19.29
C LYS A 52 9.43 -3.62 -19.79
N GLN A 53 10.24 -2.60 -19.63
CA GLN A 53 11.66 -2.55 -19.90
C GLN A 53 12.34 -1.99 -18.65
N GLY A 54 13.30 -2.69 -18.10
CA GLY A 54 14.04 -2.27 -16.90
C GLY A 54 14.99 -1.09 -17.21
N LEU A 55 14.42 0.05 -17.61
CA LEU A 55 15.16 1.27 -17.88
C LEU A 55 15.16 2.17 -16.64
N ASN A 56 16.27 2.83 -16.38
CA ASN A 56 16.36 3.83 -15.32
C ASN A 56 15.40 4.99 -15.60
N LEU A 57 14.77 5.52 -14.54
CA LEU A 57 13.82 6.62 -14.62
C LEU A 57 14.34 7.81 -15.44
N ARG A 58 15.64 8.10 -15.32
CA ARG A 58 16.31 9.22 -16.02
C ARG A 58 16.32 9.05 -17.56
N ASN A 59 16.32 7.83 -18.06
CA ASN A 59 16.44 7.53 -19.48
C ASN A 59 15.09 7.25 -20.16
N GLN A 60 13.98 7.46 -19.44
CA GLN A 60 12.66 7.17 -19.98
C GLN A 60 12.06 8.39 -20.66
N PRO A 61 11.43 8.24 -21.83
CA PRO A 61 10.76 9.34 -22.55
C PRO A 61 9.43 9.75 -21.91
N VAL A 62 9.09 9.22 -20.74
CA VAL A 62 7.82 9.42 -20.04
C VAL A 62 8.07 10.07 -18.68
N THR A 63 7.27 11.06 -18.35
CA THR A 63 7.31 11.65 -17.01
C THR A 63 6.69 10.66 -16.01
N ALA A 64 7.51 10.08 -15.16
CA ALA A 64 7.07 9.17 -14.10
C ALA A 64 7.36 9.74 -12.70
N SER A 65 6.53 9.39 -11.75
CA SER A 65 6.78 9.56 -10.32
C SER A 65 6.73 8.19 -9.67
N VAL A 66 7.78 7.87 -8.92
CA VAL A 66 7.86 6.60 -8.17
C VAL A 66 7.84 6.93 -6.68
N ILE A 67 6.95 6.28 -5.96
CA ILE A 67 6.81 6.41 -4.53
C ILE A 67 7.11 5.04 -3.93
N GLY A 68 8.23 4.94 -3.25
CA GLY A 68 8.63 3.71 -2.57
C GLY A 68 7.87 3.52 -1.25
N ARG A 69 7.96 2.31 -0.72
CA ARG A 69 7.33 1.94 0.54
C ARG A 69 7.68 2.89 1.69
N THR A 70 8.94 3.23 1.84
CA THR A 70 9.42 4.12 2.91
C THR A 70 8.74 5.50 2.85
N ASP A 71 8.53 6.03 1.65
CA ASP A 71 7.86 7.32 1.47
C ASP A 71 6.35 7.21 1.75
N LEU A 72 5.72 6.10 1.36
CA LEU A 72 4.31 5.84 1.69
C LEU A 72 4.10 5.77 3.20
N GLU A 73 4.97 5.06 3.91
CA GLU A 73 4.92 4.92 5.38
C GLU A 73 5.19 6.27 6.08
N ARG A 74 6.22 7.01 5.67
CA ARG A 74 6.57 8.31 6.27
C ARG A 74 5.49 9.36 6.09
N ARG A 75 4.77 9.33 4.97
CA ARG A 75 3.73 10.30 4.61
C ARG A 75 2.33 9.83 4.99
N HIS A 76 2.23 8.65 5.64
CA HIS A 76 0.96 8.02 6.03
C HIS A 76 -0.03 7.86 4.86
N VAL A 77 0.48 7.59 3.64
CA VAL A 77 -0.34 7.37 2.46
C VAL A 77 -0.97 5.97 2.56
N ALA A 78 -2.21 5.91 2.98
CA ALA A 78 -2.95 4.67 3.20
C ALA A 78 -3.96 4.35 2.08
N ALA A 79 -4.38 5.36 1.31
CA ALA A 79 -5.33 5.20 0.23
C ALA A 79 -4.81 5.88 -1.06
N LEU A 80 -5.30 5.40 -2.21
CA LEU A 80 -4.88 5.94 -3.51
C LEU A 80 -5.17 7.45 -3.64
N LYS A 81 -6.24 7.94 -3.02
CA LYS A 81 -6.57 9.38 -3.02
C LYS A 81 -5.49 10.24 -2.36
N GLU A 82 -4.80 9.70 -1.36
CA GLU A 82 -3.74 10.40 -0.63
C GLU A 82 -2.45 10.53 -1.46
N VAL A 83 -2.28 9.74 -2.52
CA VAL A 83 -1.17 9.86 -3.48
C VAL A 83 -1.15 11.25 -4.13
N SER A 84 -2.30 11.94 -4.18
CA SER A 84 -2.41 13.32 -4.68
C SER A 84 -1.54 14.32 -3.89
N GLN A 85 -1.20 14.02 -2.65
CA GLN A 85 -0.34 14.88 -1.82
C GLN A 85 1.14 14.75 -2.20
N VAL A 86 1.51 13.69 -2.90
CA VAL A 86 2.91 13.35 -3.20
C VAL A 86 3.25 13.54 -4.67
N VAL A 87 2.30 13.28 -5.57
CA VAL A 87 2.52 13.31 -7.02
C VAL A 87 2.09 14.67 -7.61
N PRO A 88 3.00 15.40 -8.26
CA PRO A 88 2.66 16.67 -8.89
C PRO A 88 1.65 16.51 -10.03
N ASN A 89 0.73 17.46 -10.13
CA ASN A 89 -0.33 17.49 -11.16
C ASN A 89 -1.25 16.24 -11.15
N PHE A 90 -1.34 15.58 -10.03
CA PHE A 90 -2.26 14.50 -9.74
C PHE A 90 -3.26 14.97 -8.71
N HIS A 91 -4.55 14.85 -8.98
CA HIS A 91 -5.61 15.32 -8.09
C HIS A 91 -6.73 14.29 -8.02
N THR A 92 -7.09 13.93 -6.82
CA THR A 92 -8.24 13.06 -6.53
C THR A 92 -9.15 13.80 -5.58
N PRO A 93 -10.24 14.43 -6.08
CA PRO A 93 -11.20 15.09 -5.22
C PRO A 93 -11.92 14.08 -4.33
N ASP A 94 -12.16 14.47 -3.10
CA ASP A 94 -12.98 13.71 -2.18
C ASP A 94 -14.43 14.15 -2.29
N TYR A 95 -15.30 13.23 -2.69
CA TYR A 95 -16.74 13.45 -2.80
C TYR A 95 -17.51 12.94 -1.57
N GLY A 96 -16.82 12.60 -0.50
CA GLY A 96 -17.42 12.03 0.71
C GLY A 96 -17.77 10.55 0.62
N SER A 97 -17.42 9.87 -0.48
CA SER A 97 -17.61 8.44 -0.64
C SER A 97 -16.41 7.81 -1.35
N ARG A 98 -16.00 6.65 -0.90
CA ARG A 98 -14.93 5.87 -1.55
C ARG A 98 -15.31 5.38 -2.94
N MET A 99 -16.59 5.16 -3.20
CA MET A 99 -17.07 4.60 -4.45
C MET A 99 -17.08 5.60 -5.62
N THR A 100 -16.93 6.89 -5.37
CA THR A 100 -17.02 7.93 -6.40
C THR A 100 -15.67 8.59 -6.69
N SER A 101 -14.61 7.83 -6.66
CA SER A 101 -13.27 8.33 -6.94
C SER A 101 -13.13 8.79 -8.39
N SER A 102 -12.69 10.03 -8.56
CA SER A 102 -12.30 10.59 -9.85
C SER A 102 -10.84 10.98 -9.78
N ILE A 103 -10.07 10.57 -10.78
CA ILE A 103 -8.65 10.89 -10.84
C ILE A 103 -8.41 11.86 -11.98
N TYR A 104 -7.73 12.95 -11.66
CA TYR A 104 -7.30 13.97 -12.61
C TYR A 104 -5.79 14.01 -12.68
N ILE A 105 -5.26 14.07 -13.89
CA ILE A 105 -3.84 14.24 -14.16
C ILE A 105 -3.64 15.36 -15.17
N ARG A 106 -2.83 16.36 -14.84
CA ARG A 106 -2.61 17.55 -15.70
C ARG A 106 -3.92 18.21 -16.18
N GLY A 107 -4.96 18.18 -15.34
CA GLY A 107 -6.30 18.68 -15.67
C GLY A 107 -7.18 17.74 -16.49
N LEU A 108 -6.66 16.62 -16.98
CA LEU A 108 -7.44 15.58 -17.65
C LEU A 108 -8.04 14.64 -16.62
N GLY A 109 -9.34 14.43 -16.66
CA GLY A 109 -10.05 13.52 -15.78
C GLY A 109 -11.47 13.28 -16.24
N ALA A 110 -12.14 12.29 -15.69
CA ALA A 110 -13.55 12.01 -15.92
C ALA A 110 -14.26 11.78 -14.59
N ARG A 111 -15.31 12.53 -14.35
CA ARG A 111 -16.17 12.36 -13.17
C ARG A 111 -17.18 11.24 -13.37
N ILE A 112 -17.70 11.10 -14.58
CA ILE A 112 -18.74 10.14 -14.98
C ILE A 112 -18.13 9.21 -16.02
N ASP A 113 -18.59 7.97 -16.06
CA ASP A 113 -18.17 6.94 -16.99
C ASP A 113 -16.74 6.44 -16.83
N GLN A 114 -16.01 6.31 -17.93
CA GLN A 114 -14.71 5.63 -17.96
C GLN A 114 -13.60 6.55 -17.43
N PRO A 115 -12.71 6.01 -16.60
CA PRO A 115 -11.57 6.78 -16.11
C PRO A 115 -10.61 7.12 -17.26
N VAL A 116 -9.97 8.27 -17.13
CA VAL A 116 -8.90 8.74 -18.04
C VAL A 116 -7.53 8.19 -17.60
N MET A 117 -7.43 7.81 -16.35
CA MET A 117 -6.24 7.19 -15.75
C MET A 117 -6.48 5.70 -15.57
N GLY A 118 -5.58 4.88 -16.11
CA GLY A 118 -5.58 3.44 -15.86
C GLY A 118 -4.99 3.11 -14.50
N LEU A 119 -5.53 2.09 -13.85
CA LEU A 119 -4.98 1.51 -12.65
C LEU A 119 -4.60 0.05 -12.90
N ASN A 120 -3.38 -0.30 -12.58
CA ASN A 120 -2.92 -1.69 -12.58
C ASN A 120 -2.39 -2.05 -11.19
N ILE A 121 -2.75 -3.22 -10.72
CA ILE A 121 -2.17 -3.80 -9.50
C ILE A 121 -1.48 -5.10 -9.90
N ASP A 122 -0.18 -5.18 -9.67
CA ASP A 122 0.67 -6.31 -10.08
C ASP A 122 0.49 -6.68 -11.58
N ASN A 123 0.40 -5.66 -12.44
CA ASN A 123 0.15 -5.76 -13.90
C ASN A 123 -1.27 -6.23 -14.30
N ILE A 124 -2.19 -6.34 -13.37
CA ILE A 124 -3.60 -6.65 -13.65
C ILE A 124 -4.39 -5.33 -13.75
N PRO A 125 -5.02 -5.03 -14.90
CA PRO A 125 -5.77 -3.79 -15.06
C PRO A 125 -7.10 -3.81 -14.31
N TYR A 126 -7.36 -2.76 -13.56
CA TYR A 126 -8.65 -2.46 -12.95
C TYR A 126 -9.45 -1.57 -13.89
N LEU A 127 -10.55 -2.09 -14.39
CA LEU A 127 -11.31 -1.45 -15.48
C LEU A 127 -12.40 -0.52 -14.97
N ASN A 128 -12.90 -0.75 -13.77
CA ASN A 128 -13.93 0.08 -13.14
C ASN A 128 -13.31 1.08 -12.17
N LYS A 129 -13.65 2.35 -12.29
CA LYS A 129 -13.18 3.41 -11.40
C LYS A 129 -13.61 3.24 -9.94
N ASP A 130 -14.75 2.60 -9.70
CA ASP A 130 -15.27 2.36 -8.36
C ASP A 130 -14.38 1.40 -7.54
N ALA A 131 -13.54 0.63 -8.25
CA ALA A 131 -12.53 -0.23 -7.64
C ALA A 131 -11.18 0.46 -7.41
N TYR A 132 -11.06 1.77 -7.69
CA TYR A 132 -9.79 2.49 -7.59
C TYR A 132 -9.47 2.95 -6.17
N ASP A 133 -10.48 3.08 -5.30
CA ASP A 133 -10.23 3.42 -3.91
C ASP A 133 -10.15 2.15 -3.05
N PHE A 134 -8.96 1.62 -2.96
CA PHE A 134 -8.62 0.48 -2.11
C PHE A 134 -7.53 0.87 -1.12
N ASP A 135 -7.45 0.14 -0.03
CA ASP A 135 -6.40 0.35 0.96
C ASP A 135 -5.04 -0.09 0.40
N LEU A 136 -4.05 0.78 0.52
CA LEU A 136 -2.67 0.54 0.08
C LEU A 136 -1.90 -0.33 1.08
N THR A 137 -2.51 -1.45 1.47
CA THR A 137 -1.86 -2.44 2.33
C THR A 137 -0.87 -3.26 1.50
N ASP A 138 0.28 -3.55 2.07
CA ASP A 138 1.29 -4.44 1.44
C ASP A 138 1.89 -3.92 0.13
N ILE A 139 1.96 -2.62 -0.03
CA ILE A 139 2.54 -2.01 -1.21
C ILE A 139 4.07 -1.96 -1.09
N GLU A 140 4.74 -2.36 -2.15
CA GLU A 140 6.19 -2.18 -2.35
C GLU A 140 6.48 -0.79 -2.90
N ARG A 141 5.76 -0.41 -3.97
CA ARG A 141 5.88 0.90 -4.60
C ARG A 141 4.67 1.23 -5.47
N ILE A 142 4.51 2.51 -5.74
CA ILE A 142 3.53 3.05 -6.69
C ILE A 142 4.29 3.80 -7.77
N GLU A 143 3.99 3.51 -9.02
CA GLU A 143 4.54 4.23 -10.17
C GLU A 143 3.40 4.97 -10.89
N VAL A 144 3.50 6.28 -10.99
CA VAL A 144 2.52 7.12 -11.69
C VAL A 144 3.16 7.66 -12.96
N LEU A 145 2.74 7.13 -14.12
CA LEU A 145 3.17 7.61 -15.42
C LEU A 145 2.17 8.65 -15.92
N ARG A 146 2.68 9.83 -16.24
CA ARG A 146 1.88 10.98 -16.65
C ARG A 146 1.99 11.23 -18.14
N GLY A 147 0.90 11.03 -18.84
CA GLY A 147 0.78 11.15 -20.29
C GLY A 147 0.21 9.88 -20.92
N PRO A 148 -0.18 9.92 -22.20
CA PRO A 148 -0.83 8.82 -22.88
C PRO A 148 0.02 7.53 -22.86
N GLN A 149 -0.61 6.43 -22.41
CA GLN A 149 0.02 5.10 -22.32
C GLN A 149 -0.81 4.01 -23.01
N SER A 150 -1.71 4.40 -23.92
CA SER A 150 -2.70 3.51 -24.51
C SER A 150 -2.10 2.37 -25.33
N THR A 151 -0.93 2.56 -25.91
CA THR A 151 -0.23 1.54 -26.71
C THR A 151 0.23 0.34 -25.88
N LEU A 152 0.61 0.56 -24.61
CA LEU A 152 1.13 -0.49 -23.73
C LEU A 152 0.07 -1.02 -22.76
N PHE A 153 -0.83 -0.17 -22.31
CA PHE A 153 -1.79 -0.46 -21.23
C PHE A 153 -3.26 -0.50 -21.69
N GLY A 154 -3.51 -0.14 -22.95
CA GLY A 154 -4.83 -0.21 -23.56
C GLY A 154 -5.77 0.91 -23.10
N ARG A 155 -7.04 0.57 -22.86
CA ARG A 155 -8.10 1.53 -22.55
C ARG A 155 -7.87 2.23 -21.20
N ASN A 156 -8.53 3.35 -21.01
CA ASN A 156 -8.51 4.16 -19.79
C ASN A 156 -7.14 4.79 -19.44
N THR A 157 -6.21 4.85 -20.37
CA THR A 157 -4.83 5.32 -20.11
C THR A 157 -4.45 6.52 -20.96
N MET A 158 -5.43 7.35 -21.33
CA MET A 158 -5.23 8.56 -22.14
C MET A 158 -4.51 9.66 -21.36
N GLY A 159 -4.79 9.81 -20.06
CA GLY A 159 -4.12 10.77 -19.17
C GLY A 159 -2.86 10.21 -18.54
N GLY A 160 -2.78 8.88 -18.39
CA GLY A 160 -1.68 8.20 -17.75
C GLY A 160 -2.06 6.86 -17.17
N VAL A 161 -1.15 6.28 -16.40
CA VAL A 161 -1.37 5.00 -15.71
C VAL A 161 -0.75 5.03 -14.31
N ILE A 162 -1.43 4.40 -13.38
CA ILE A 162 -0.96 4.14 -12.03
C ILE A 162 -0.67 2.64 -11.94
N ASN A 163 0.57 2.28 -11.67
CA ASN A 163 0.96 0.92 -11.41
C ASN A 163 1.29 0.75 -9.94
N VAL A 164 0.59 -0.12 -9.29
CA VAL A 164 0.79 -0.49 -7.89
C VAL A 164 1.43 -1.86 -7.84
N TYR A 165 2.56 -1.96 -7.20
CA TYR A 165 3.25 -3.23 -7.00
C TYR A 165 3.15 -3.64 -5.54
N THR A 166 2.64 -4.84 -5.31
CA THR A 166 2.54 -5.38 -3.95
C THR A 166 3.83 -6.11 -3.58
N LEU A 167 4.10 -6.14 -2.29
CA LEU A 167 5.29 -6.79 -1.75
C LEU A 167 5.28 -8.29 -2.08
N SER A 168 6.43 -8.78 -2.52
CA SER A 168 6.60 -10.18 -2.93
C SER A 168 7.18 -11.01 -1.80
N PRO A 169 6.72 -12.25 -1.57
CA PRO A 169 7.34 -13.18 -0.61
C PRO A 169 8.76 -13.60 -1.00
N PHE A 170 9.21 -13.29 -2.23
CA PHE A 170 10.59 -13.51 -2.65
C PHE A 170 11.53 -12.36 -2.34
N THR A 171 10.99 -11.16 -2.08
CA THR A 171 11.76 -9.97 -1.72
C THR A 171 11.72 -9.68 -0.23
N PHE A 172 10.66 -10.11 0.43
CA PHE A 172 10.48 -9.94 1.86
C PHE A 172 9.86 -11.18 2.48
N GLU A 173 10.43 -11.64 3.59
CA GLU A 173 9.97 -12.78 4.35
C GLU A 173 9.73 -12.34 5.81
N GLY A 174 8.58 -12.71 6.38
CA GLY A 174 8.23 -12.34 7.75
C GLY A 174 6.80 -11.85 7.92
N VAL A 175 6.54 -11.27 9.09
CA VAL A 175 5.23 -10.74 9.49
C VAL A 175 5.33 -9.22 9.63
N ARG A 176 4.33 -8.51 9.13
CA ARG A 176 4.16 -7.08 9.31
C ARG A 176 2.86 -6.80 10.06
N LEU A 177 2.96 -6.01 11.09
CA LEU A 177 1.83 -5.54 11.89
C LEU A 177 1.81 -4.01 11.84
N GLY A 178 0.64 -3.44 11.59
CA GLY A 178 0.44 -2.01 11.63
C GLY A 178 -0.80 -1.68 12.44
N MET A 179 -0.69 -0.70 13.32
CA MET A 179 -1.80 -0.17 14.11
C MET A 179 -1.72 1.34 14.08
N GLU A 180 -2.82 1.98 13.74
CA GLU A 180 -2.93 3.44 13.73
C GLU A 180 -4.18 3.85 14.50
N TYR A 181 -4.04 4.89 15.31
CA TYR A 181 -5.15 5.52 16.01
C TYR A 181 -5.11 7.02 15.80
N GLY A 182 -6.24 7.62 15.46
CA GLY A 182 -6.32 9.04 15.11
C GLY A 182 -7.62 9.71 15.54
N SER A 183 -7.71 10.99 15.23
CA SER A 183 -8.89 11.81 15.47
C SER A 183 -10.14 11.22 14.83
N GLY A 184 -11.34 11.56 15.32
CA GLY A 184 -12.58 10.97 14.83
C GLY A 184 -12.74 9.48 15.17
N ASN A 185 -12.03 8.99 16.22
CA ASN A 185 -11.96 7.58 16.57
C ASN A 185 -11.52 6.70 15.39
N THR A 186 -10.60 7.25 14.57
CA THR A 186 -10.04 6.50 13.45
C THR A 186 -9.12 5.41 13.95
N GLN A 187 -9.40 4.19 13.57
CA GLN A 187 -8.65 2.99 13.94
C GLN A 187 -8.32 2.22 12.68
N LYS A 188 -7.04 1.94 12.45
CA LYS A 188 -6.60 1.11 11.33
C LYS A 188 -5.72 -0.02 11.85
N TYR A 189 -6.04 -1.23 11.46
CA TYR A 189 -5.29 -2.44 11.81
C TYR A 189 -4.90 -3.15 10.53
N ARG A 190 -3.63 -3.52 10.43
CA ARG A 190 -3.07 -4.23 9.27
C ARG A 190 -2.21 -5.38 9.76
N ILE A 191 -2.37 -6.51 9.15
CA ILE A 191 -1.53 -7.68 9.37
C ILE A 191 -1.20 -8.32 8.03
N SER A 192 0.06 -8.66 7.83
CA SER A 192 0.50 -9.34 6.62
C SER A 192 1.62 -10.30 6.94
N THR A 193 1.57 -11.46 6.34
CA THR A 193 2.62 -12.47 6.45
C THR A 193 3.10 -12.88 5.06
N TYR A 194 4.39 -13.08 4.96
CA TYR A 194 5.08 -13.45 3.73
C TYR A 194 5.96 -14.66 4.03
N TYR A 195 5.76 -15.69 3.27
CA TYR A 195 6.48 -16.94 3.46
C TYR A 195 6.95 -17.51 2.13
N LYS A 196 8.23 -17.81 2.05
CA LYS A 196 8.87 -18.47 0.91
C LYS A 196 9.06 -19.95 1.25
N THR A 197 8.23 -20.80 0.67
CA THR A 197 8.29 -22.26 0.90
C THR A 197 9.51 -22.86 0.21
N SER A 198 9.88 -22.35 -0.96
CA SER A 198 11.04 -22.80 -1.74
C SER A 198 11.53 -21.68 -2.66
N GLU A 199 12.66 -21.89 -3.33
CA GLU A 199 13.15 -20.96 -4.35
C GLU A 199 12.16 -20.72 -5.50
N ARG A 200 11.14 -21.57 -5.62
CA ARG A 200 10.14 -21.52 -6.68
C ARG A 200 8.76 -21.09 -6.24
N VAL A 201 8.43 -21.26 -4.97
CA VAL A 201 7.06 -21.03 -4.45
C VAL A 201 7.10 -20.14 -3.23
N GLY A 202 6.33 -19.09 -3.27
CA GLY A 202 6.08 -18.22 -2.13
C GLY A 202 4.61 -17.83 -2.05
N PHE A 203 4.15 -17.54 -0.85
CA PHE A 203 2.80 -17.04 -0.61
C PHE A 203 2.79 -15.87 0.37
N SER A 204 1.79 -15.03 0.25
CA SER A 204 1.52 -13.97 1.21
C SER A 204 0.03 -13.92 1.53
N VAL A 205 -0.24 -13.55 2.78
CA VAL A 205 -1.59 -13.31 3.28
C VAL A 205 -1.58 -11.97 3.97
N GLY A 206 -2.52 -11.11 3.60
CA GLY A 206 -2.71 -9.81 4.23
C GLY A 206 -4.17 -9.60 4.59
N ALA A 207 -4.41 -8.89 5.68
CA ALA A 207 -5.73 -8.44 6.08
C ALA A 207 -5.64 -7.05 6.67
N TYR A 208 -6.69 -6.26 6.48
CA TYR A 208 -6.81 -4.95 7.09
C TYR A 208 -8.22 -4.71 7.60
N TYR A 209 -8.31 -3.84 8.56
CA TYR A 209 -9.57 -3.30 9.07
C TYR A 209 -9.38 -1.81 9.37
N SER A 210 -10.30 -0.99 8.91
CA SER A 210 -10.31 0.45 9.14
C SER A 210 -11.70 0.88 9.62
N LYS A 211 -11.73 1.73 10.63
CA LYS A 211 -12.94 2.33 11.16
C LYS A 211 -12.69 3.80 11.44
N THR A 212 -13.64 4.65 11.08
CA THR A 212 -13.74 6.03 11.58
C THR A 212 -15.17 6.36 11.94
N ASP A 213 -15.34 7.12 13.03
CA ASP A 213 -16.67 7.63 13.41
C ASP A 213 -16.97 8.96 12.68
N GLY A 214 -16.00 9.50 11.93
CA GLY A 214 -16.15 10.74 11.18
C GLY A 214 -16.01 12.01 12.00
N PHE A 215 -16.08 13.14 11.29
CA PHE A 215 -15.89 14.48 11.85
C PHE A 215 -17.14 15.35 11.73
N PHE A 216 -17.93 15.13 10.67
CA PHE A 216 -19.10 15.96 10.38
C PHE A 216 -20.34 15.45 11.08
N LYS A 217 -21.11 16.39 11.61
CA LYS A 217 -22.36 16.12 12.30
C LYS A 217 -23.53 16.67 11.51
N ASN A 218 -24.51 15.83 11.25
CA ASN A 218 -25.77 16.27 10.68
C ASN A 218 -26.50 17.15 11.69
N LEU A 219 -26.72 18.41 11.36
CA LEU A 219 -27.35 19.38 12.25
C LEU A 219 -28.82 19.07 12.55
N TYR A 220 -29.47 18.30 11.70
CA TYR A 220 -30.87 17.93 11.86
C TYR A 220 -31.05 16.69 12.75
N THR A 221 -30.28 15.63 12.49
CA THR A 221 -30.39 14.37 13.23
C THR A 221 -29.49 14.33 14.48
N GLY A 222 -28.47 15.17 14.53
CA GLY A 222 -27.48 15.18 15.59
C GLY A 222 -26.44 14.04 15.49
N GLU A 223 -26.56 13.16 14.51
CA GLU A 223 -25.68 12.03 14.29
C GLU A 223 -24.51 12.38 13.36
N LYS A 224 -23.43 11.63 13.46
CA LYS A 224 -22.30 11.74 12.54
C LYS A 224 -22.67 11.14 11.19
N CYS A 225 -22.32 11.82 10.09
CA CYS A 225 -22.75 11.47 8.75
C CYS A 225 -21.61 11.01 7.82
N ASP A 226 -20.38 11.02 8.31
CA ASP A 226 -19.18 10.64 7.55
C ASP A 226 -18.41 9.49 8.23
N TRP A 227 -19.14 8.62 8.94
CA TRP A 227 -18.56 7.40 9.49
C TRP A 227 -18.27 6.37 8.37
N GLU A 228 -17.21 5.62 8.54
CA GLU A 228 -16.81 4.60 7.57
C GLU A 228 -16.28 3.37 8.29
N ARG A 229 -16.59 2.20 7.76
CA ARG A 229 -15.98 0.92 8.15
C ARG A 229 -15.58 0.17 6.92
N SER A 230 -14.34 -0.23 6.84
CA SER A 230 -13.82 -1.03 5.73
C SER A 230 -12.93 -2.15 6.26
N GLY A 231 -12.89 -3.22 5.51
CA GLY A 231 -12.04 -4.34 5.81
C GLY A 231 -11.80 -5.19 4.58
N GLY A 232 -10.70 -5.90 4.56
CA GLY A 232 -10.40 -6.76 3.43
C GLY A 232 -9.26 -7.71 3.71
N GLY A 233 -9.09 -8.62 2.78
CA GLY A 233 -8.01 -9.57 2.81
C GLY A 233 -7.48 -9.85 1.41
N ARG A 234 -6.21 -10.18 1.35
CA ARG A 234 -5.52 -10.57 0.13
C ARG A 234 -4.73 -11.84 0.38
N PHE A 235 -4.86 -12.77 -0.52
CA PHE A 235 -4.05 -13.98 -0.59
C PHE A 235 -3.34 -14.02 -1.93
N LYS A 236 -2.03 -14.21 -1.92
CA LYS A 236 -1.20 -14.23 -3.13
C LYS A 236 -0.31 -15.45 -3.11
N VAL A 237 -0.28 -16.18 -4.21
CA VAL A 237 0.63 -17.30 -4.47
C VAL A 237 1.47 -16.95 -5.68
N GLN A 238 2.77 -17.06 -5.55
CA GLN A 238 3.72 -16.83 -6.62
C GLN A 238 4.52 -18.09 -6.90
N TYR A 239 4.60 -18.44 -8.19
CA TYR A 239 5.47 -19.50 -8.67
C TYR A 239 6.47 -18.94 -9.66
N ARG A 240 7.74 -19.30 -9.52
CA ARG A 240 8.82 -18.93 -10.42
C ARG A 240 9.58 -20.17 -10.84
N ASN A 241 9.78 -20.35 -12.15
CA ASN A 241 10.61 -21.42 -12.67
C ASN A 241 11.97 -20.87 -13.12
N LEU A 242 12.99 -21.74 -13.14
CA LEU A 242 14.34 -21.43 -13.60
C LEU A 242 14.40 -20.99 -15.09
N HIS A 243 13.41 -21.36 -15.88
CA HIS A 243 13.29 -21.03 -17.31
C HIS A 243 12.53 -19.71 -17.57
N GLY A 244 12.35 -18.87 -16.56
CA GLY A 244 11.71 -17.56 -16.70
C GLY A 244 10.17 -17.54 -16.62
N LEU A 245 9.51 -18.70 -16.45
CA LEU A 245 8.07 -18.73 -16.21
C LEU A 245 7.76 -18.21 -14.78
N ARG A 246 6.90 -17.20 -14.73
CA ARG A 246 6.35 -16.66 -13.49
C ARG A 246 4.82 -16.74 -13.53
N ILE A 247 4.23 -17.29 -12.49
CA ILE A 247 2.79 -17.35 -12.31
C ILE A 247 2.46 -16.65 -10.98
N ASP A 248 1.68 -15.59 -11.06
CA ASP A 248 1.18 -14.87 -9.91
C ASP A 248 -0.34 -15.06 -9.85
N ASN A 249 -0.82 -15.64 -8.77
CA ASN A 249 -2.25 -15.77 -8.49
C ASN A 249 -2.58 -14.93 -7.28
N THR A 250 -3.52 -13.99 -7.42
CA THR A 250 -3.94 -13.10 -6.35
C THR A 250 -5.45 -13.18 -6.18
N PHE A 251 -5.87 -13.49 -4.97
CA PHE A 251 -7.25 -13.40 -4.53
C PHE A 251 -7.38 -12.24 -3.55
N SER A 252 -8.25 -11.29 -3.82
CA SER A 252 -8.47 -10.11 -2.98
C SER A 252 -9.95 -9.87 -2.77
N VAL A 253 -10.33 -9.64 -1.53
CA VAL A 253 -11.68 -9.28 -1.13
C VAL A 253 -11.61 -8.01 -0.30
N SER A 254 -12.47 -7.05 -0.60
CA SER A 254 -12.58 -5.80 0.14
C SER A 254 -14.07 -5.50 0.35
N TYR A 255 -14.37 -5.00 1.52
CA TYR A 255 -15.71 -4.61 1.92
C TYR A 255 -15.65 -3.21 2.54
N THR A 256 -16.55 -2.33 2.13
CA THR A 256 -16.70 -0.98 2.69
C THR A 256 -18.17 -0.75 3.03
N HIS A 257 -18.41 -0.23 4.22
CA HIS A 257 -19.72 0.21 4.69
C HIS A 257 -19.64 1.68 5.07
N LEU A 258 -20.56 2.45 4.53
CA LEU A 258 -20.72 3.90 4.70
C LEU A 258 -22.04 4.19 5.39
#